data_0e2a3e280e5919b864cb84a7a9bee5a0
#
_entry.id   0e2a3e280e5919b864cb84a7a9bee5a0
#
_cell.length_a   1.000
_cell.length_b   1.000
_cell.length_c   1.000
_cell.angle_alpha   90.00
_cell.angle_beta   90.00
_cell.angle_gamma   90.00
#
_symmetry.space_group_name_H-M   'P 1'
#
loop_
_entity.id
_entity.type
_entity.pdbx_description
1 polymer ?
#
loop_
_entity_poly.entity_id
_entity_poly.type
_entity_poly.pdbx_seq_one_letter_code
_entity_poly.pdbx_strand_id
1 'polypeptide(L)'
;SPQDLCALDRIPDLVRMGVKSYKIEGRLKSPEYVAAVTAAYRKALDAACAGIPVDELVTARDRYALQMVFSRGFSTGWLDGTNHPRLTHGRYGKKRGAYAGVIMNSGQGWLDIRPQ
;
A
#
# COMPACT_ATOMS: atom_id res chain seq x y z
N SER A 1 -0.43 10.35 14.15
CA SER A 1 -1.39 9.34 13.74
C SER A 1 -0.69 8.07 13.29
N PRO A 2 -1.30 6.89 13.48
CA PRO A 2 -0.72 5.64 13.00
C PRO A 2 -0.54 5.65 11.49
N GLN A 3 0.45 4.89 11.01
CA GLN A 3 0.59 4.60 9.60
C GLN A 3 -0.58 3.74 9.13
N ASP A 4 -0.89 3.81 7.82
CA ASP A 4 -1.91 2.95 7.25
C ASP A 4 -1.47 1.49 7.35
N LEU A 5 -2.38 0.61 7.77
CA LEU A 5 -2.12 -0.82 7.85
C LEU A 5 -1.98 -1.41 6.44
N CYS A 6 -0.89 -2.11 6.20
CA CYS A 6 -0.70 -2.88 4.97
C CYS A 6 -0.35 -4.32 5.32
N ALA A 7 -1.32 -5.21 5.14
CA ALA A 7 -1.19 -6.63 5.46
C ALA A 7 -1.05 -7.49 4.21
N LEU A 8 -0.72 -6.91 3.06
CA LEU A 8 -0.72 -7.58 1.77
C LEU A 8 0.14 -8.84 1.77
N ASP A 9 1.35 -8.75 2.33
CA ASP A 9 2.28 -9.87 2.36
C ASP A 9 1.93 -10.90 3.45
N ARG A 10 0.96 -10.60 4.31
CA ARG A 10 0.46 -11.51 5.34
C ARG A 10 -0.79 -12.28 4.90
N ILE A 11 -1.35 -11.95 3.74
CA ILE A 11 -2.57 -12.62 3.26
C ILE A 11 -2.40 -14.15 3.17
N PRO A 12 -1.29 -14.69 2.66
CA PRO A 12 -1.12 -16.15 2.64
C PRO A 12 -1.22 -16.79 4.03
N ASP A 13 -0.61 -16.16 5.03
CA ASP A 13 -0.67 -16.65 6.41
C ASP A 13 -2.08 -16.59 6.98
N LEU A 14 -2.79 -15.50 6.72
CA LEU A 14 -4.17 -15.31 7.19
C LEU A 14 -5.10 -16.34 6.53
N VAL A 15 -4.92 -16.64 5.26
CA VAL A 15 -5.69 -17.67 4.56
C VAL A 15 -5.43 -19.05 5.20
N ARG A 16 -4.15 -19.39 5.47
CA ARG A 16 -3.81 -20.65 6.14
C ARG A 16 -4.41 -20.76 7.54
N MET A 17 -4.51 -19.64 8.25
CA MET A 17 -5.11 -19.58 9.57
C MET A 17 -6.64 -19.70 9.56
N GLY A 18 -7.25 -19.71 8.40
CA GLY A 18 -8.68 -19.88 8.25
C GLY A 18 -9.51 -18.61 8.29
N VAL A 19 -8.88 -17.45 8.11
CA VAL A 19 -9.61 -16.18 8.00
C VAL A 19 -10.46 -16.20 6.73
N LYS A 20 -11.76 -16.01 6.87
CA LYS A 20 -12.75 -16.17 5.79
C LYS A 20 -13.18 -14.87 5.16
N SER A 21 -13.01 -13.75 5.84
CA SER A 21 -13.49 -12.45 5.37
C SER A 21 -12.53 -11.35 5.76
N TYR A 22 -12.38 -10.37 4.89
CA TYR A 22 -11.46 -9.26 5.07
C TYR A 22 -12.21 -7.96 4.83
N LYS A 23 -12.15 -7.06 5.81
CA LYS A 23 -12.77 -5.75 5.70
C LYS A 23 -11.71 -4.71 5.34
N ILE A 24 -11.96 -3.97 4.28
CA ILE A 24 -11.14 -2.84 3.88
C ILE A 24 -11.86 -1.57 4.29
N GLU A 25 -11.19 -0.75 5.11
CA GLU A 25 -11.75 0.53 5.54
C GLU A 25 -11.40 1.61 4.52
N GLY A 26 -12.44 2.23 3.95
CA GLY A 26 -12.28 3.26 2.93
C GLY A 26 -12.94 4.59 3.29
N ARG A 27 -13.48 4.72 4.51
CA ARG A 27 -14.12 5.96 4.92
C ARG A 27 -13.14 7.13 4.86
N LEU A 28 -13.57 8.24 4.30
CA LEU A 28 -12.76 9.45 4.11
C LEU A 28 -11.54 9.23 3.21
N LYS A 29 -11.56 8.17 2.41
CA LYS A 29 -10.52 7.88 1.42
C LYS A 29 -11.04 8.18 0.01
N SER A 30 -10.11 8.42 -0.93
CA SER A 30 -10.46 8.69 -2.31
C SER A 30 -10.95 7.42 -3.03
N PRO A 31 -11.72 7.56 -4.12
CA PRO A 31 -12.06 6.41 -4.97
C PRO A 31 -10.82 5.67 -5.49
N GLU A 32 -9.76 6.40 -5.81
CA GLU A 32 -8.49 5.83 -6.27
C GLU A 32 -7.85 4.96 -5.20
N TYR A 33 -7.90 5.38 -3.94
CA TYR A 33 -7.44 4.59 -2.81
C TYR A 33 -8.21 3.27 -2.73
N VAL A 34 -9.54 3.35 -2.75
CA VAL A 34 -10.40 2.16 -2.61
C VAL A 34 -10.14 1.19 -3.76
N ALA A 35 -10.05 1.71 -4.98
CA ALA A 35 -9.81 0.89 -6.16
C ALA A 35 -8.46 0.18 -6.11
N ALA A 36 -7.39 0.91 -5.81
CA ALA A 36 -6.04 0.36 -5.77
C ALA A 36 -5.88 -0.68 -4.66
N VAL A 37 -6.38 -0.39 -3.47
CA VAL A 37 -6.30 -1.29 -2.33
C VAL A 37 -7.10 -2.55 -2.57
N THR A 38 -8.34 -2.41 -3.03
CA THR A 38 -9.22 -3.56 -3.28
C THR A 38 -8.64 -4.47 -4.37
N ALA A 39 -8.12 -3.90 -5.45
CA ALA A 39 -7.51 -4.67 -6.53
C ALA A 39 -6.29 -5.46 -6.03
N ALA A 40 -5.41 -4.81 -5.26
CA ALA A 40 -4.21 -5.48 -4.75
C ALA A 40 -4.55 -6.63 -3.81
N TYR A 41 -5.47 -6.42 -2.87
CA TYR A 41 -5.89 -7.48 -1.94
C TYR A 41 -6.64 -8.60 -2.64
N ARG A 42 -7.43 -8.29 -3.67
CA ARG A 42 -8.08 -9.34 -4.48
C ARG A 42 -7.03 -10.24 -5.14
N LYS A 43 -6.00 -9.65 -5.73
CA LYS A 43 -4.90 -10.40 -6.33
C LYS A 43 -4.15 -11.25 -5.29
N ALA A 44 -3.87 -10.69 -4.13
CA ALA A 44 -3.18 -11.42 -3.06
C ALA A 44 -3.99 -12.62 -2.56
N LEU A 45 -5.30 -12.45 -2.40
CA LEU A 45 -6.19 -13.55 -2.02
C LEU A 45 -6.26 -14.63 -3.09
N ASP A 46 -6.36 -14.24 -4.35
CA ASP A 46 -6.39 -15.20 -5.47
C ASP A 46 -5.11 -16.02 -5.52
N ALA A 47 -3.96 -15.38 -5.33
CA ALA A 47 -2.66 -16.07 -5.28
C ALA A 47 -2.60 -17.04 -4.10
N ALA A 48 -2.99 -16.59 -2.91
CA ALA A 48 -2.96 -17.42 -1.71
C ALA A 48 -3.89 -18.64 -1.84
N CYS A 49 -5.07 -18.46 -2.39
CA CYS A 49 -6.02 -19.55 -2.61
C CYS A 49 -5.55 -20.53 -3.68
N ALA A 50 -4.81 -20.05 -4.68
CA ALA A 50 -4.22 -20.88 -5.72
C ALA A 50 -2.91 -21.55 -5.29
N GLY A 51 -2.37 -21.20 -4.14
CA GLY A 51 -1.10 -21.75 -3.65
C GLY A 51 0.14 -21.23 -4.38
N ILE A 52 0.04 -20.06 -5.01
CA ILE A 52 1.17 -19.43 -5.70
C ILE A 52 1.67 -18.21 -4.90
N PRO A 53 2.93 -17.79 -5.12
CA PRO A 53 3.45 -16.60 -4.44
C PRO A 53 2.63 -15.35 -4.78
N VAL A 54 2.43 -14.47 -3.79
CA VAL A 54 1.68 -13.23 -3.96
C VAL A 54 2.26 -12.37 -5.08
N ASP A 55 3.59 -12.32 -5.18
CA ASP A 55 4.27 -11.48 -6.18
C ASP A 55 4.03 -11.94 -7.63
N GLU A 56 3.50 -13.12 -7.85
CA GLU A 56 3.12 -13.54 -9.20
C GLU A 56 1.89 -12.81 -9.71
N LEU A 57 1.00 -12.38 -8.82
CA LEU A 57 -0.19 -11.62 -9.20
C LEU A 57 -0.12 -10.15 -8.79
N VAL A 58 0.48 -9.86 -7.63
CA VAL A 58 0.69 -8.49 -7.16
C VAL A 58 2.04 -8.01 -7.68
N THR A 59 2.03 -7.19 -8.70
CA THR A 59 3.24 -6.73 -9.38
C THR A 59 3.88 -5.54 -8.65
N ALA A 60 5.11 -5.20 -9.04
CA ALA A 60 5.77 -3.97 -8.56
C ALA A 60 4.94 -2.73 -8.91
N ARG A 61 4.25 -2.75 -10.06
CA ARG A 61 3.36 -1.66 -10.46
C ARG A 61 2.17 -1.53 -9.50
N ASP A 62 1.59 -2.63 -9.09
CA ASP A 62 0.50 -2.62 -8.09
C ASP A 62 0.99 -2.04 -6.76
N ARG A 63 2.18 -2.42 -6.31
CA ARG A 63 2.78 -1.91 -5.07
C ARG A 63 3.09 -0.42 -5.16
N TYR A 64 3.57 0.03 -6.30
CA TYR A 64 3.80 1.46 -6.54
C TYR A 64 2.49 2.25 -6.47
N ALA A 65 1.42 1.73 -7.09
CA ALA A 65 0.11 2.36 -7.03
C ALA A 65 -0.39 2.48 -5.59
N LEU A 66 -0.16 1.45 -4.77
CA LEU A 66 -0.51 1.52 -3.34
C LEU A 66 0.26 2.62 -2.63
N GLN A 67 1.57 2.77 -2.88
CA GLN A 67 2.37 3.83 -2.28
C GLN A 67 1.85 5.22 -2.64
N MET A 68 1.37 5.39 -3.86
CA MET A 68 0.82 6.66 -4.32
C MET A 68 -0.46 7.05 -3.58
N VAL A 69 -1.27 6.09 -3.14
CA VAL A 69 -2.56 6.36 -2.49
C VAL A 69 -2.50 6.33 -0.97
N PHE A 70 -1.50 5.68 -0.36
CA PHE A 70 -1.37 5.64 1.09
C PHE A 70 -0.86 6.98 1.64
N SER A 71 -1.40 7.39 2.78
CA SER A 71 -1.18 8.72 3.34
C SER A 71 0.05 8.85 4.23
N ARG A 72 0.41 7.83 5.00
CA ARG A 72 1.42 7.95 6.07
C ARG A 72 2.46 6.86 6.02
N GLY A 73 2.65 6.27 4.84
CA GLY A 73 3.50 5.11 4.68
C GLY A 73 2.81 3.83 5.15
N PHE A 74 3.53 2.72 5.09
CA PHE A 74 3.00 1.41 5.42
C PHE A 74 3.45 0.94 6.79
N SER A 75 2.61 0.11 7.42
CA SER A 75 3.03 -0.76 8.52
C SER A 75 2.19 -2.04 8.48
N THR A 76 2.68 -3.08 9.14
CA THR A 76 1.91 -4.30 9.35
C THR A 76 1.04 -4.22 10.61
N GLY A 77 1.02 -3.06 11.27
CA GLY A 77 0.29 -2.84 12.51
C GLY A 77 0.82 -3.75 13.61
N TRP A 78 -0.05 -4.55 14.19
CA TRP A 78 0.28 -5.47 15.28
C TRP A 78 0.61 -6.89 14.81
N LEU A 79 0.55 -7.17 13.51
CA LEU A 79 0.69 -8.52 12.97
C LEU A 79 2.07 -9.14 13.22
N ASP A 80 3.12 -8.31 13.19
CA ASP A 80 4.50 -8.75 13.42
C ASP A 80 5.01 -8.37 14.82
N GLY A 81 4.10 -8.06 15.74
CA GLY A 81 4.40 -7.61 17.08
C GLY A 81 4.26 -6.09 17.22
N THR A 82 4.52 -5.60 18.42
CA THR A 82 4.32 -4.19 18.75
C THR A 82 5.60 -3.39 18.49
N ASN A 83 5.48 -2.31 17.69
CA ASN A 83 6.55 -1.35 17.50
C ASN A 83 5.94 0.05 17.37
N HIS A 84 5.69 0.69 18.51
CA HIS A 84 5.03 1.98 18.57
C HIS A 84 5.73 3.08 17.75
N PRO A 85 7.06 3.20 17.74
CA PRO A 85 7.72 4.21 16.89
C PRO A 85 7.46 4.04 15.40
N ARG A 86 7.20 2.82 14.93
CA ARG A 86 6.88 2.56 13.53
C ARG A 86 5.40 2.71 13.21
N LEU A 87 4.54 2.63 14.21
CA LEU A 87 3.09 2.79 14.03
C LEU A 87 2.67 4.25 13.92
N THR A 88 3.54 5.18 14.31
CA THR A 88 3.28 6.60 14.22
C THR A 88 4.36 7.28 13.37
N HIS A 89 3.95 8.33 12.64
CA HIS A 89 4.85 9.06 11.77
C HIS A 89 4.58 10.56 11.89
N GLY A 90 5.20 11.19 12.89
CA GLY A 90 4.97 12.59 13.22
C GLY A 90 5.52 13.60 12.22
N ARG A 91 6.45 13.17 11.35
CA ARG A 91 7.11 14.08 10.40
C ARG A 91 6.17 14.55 9.28
N TYR A 92 5.22 13.73 8.88
CA TYR A 92 4.29 14.05 7.81
C TYR A 92 2.86 13.89 8.32
N GLY A 93 2.19 14.99 8.55
CA GLY A 93 0.79 14.98 8.99
C GLY A 93 -0.22 14.85 7.86
N LYS A 94 0.22 14.92 6.61
CA LYS A 94 -0.64 14.89 5.43
C LYS A 94 -0.22 13.76 4.49
N LYS A 95 -1.11 13.45 3.54
CA LYS A 95 -0.84 12.46 2.51
C LYS A 95 0.49 12.77 1.81
N ARG A 96 1.31 11.75 1.65
CA ARG A 96 2.54 11.81 0.87
C ARG A 96 2.50 10.78 -0.25
N GLY A 97 3.05 11.12 -1.39
CA GLY A 97 3.13 10.21 -2.53
C GLY A 97 4.36 9.31 -2.49
N ALA A 98 4.54 8.54 -3.53
CA ALA A 98 5.76 7.80 -3.79
C ALA A 98 6.76 8.67 -4.56
N TYR A 99 8.04 8.34 -4.44
CA TYR A 99 9.09 8.98 -5.21
C TYR A 99 8.91 8.68 -6.70
N ALA A 100 8.82 9.73 -7.50
CA ALA A 100 8.58 9.59 -8.94
C ALA A 100 9.86 9.82 -9.78
N GLY A 101 10.73 10.67 -9.31
CA GLY A 101 11.95 11.00 -10.05
C GLY A 101 12.54 12.34 -9.62
N VAL A 102 13.52 12.81 -10.38
CA VAL A 102 14.21 14.07 -10.13
C VAL A 102 13.80 15.08 -11.20
N ILE A 103 13.43 16.28 -10.77
CA ILE A 103 13.13 17.37 -11.69
C ILE A 103 14.44 17.82 -12.33
N MET A 104 14.53 17.68 -13.65
CA MET A 104 15.71 18.07 -14.42
C MET A 104 15.59 19.49 -14.95
N ASN A 105 14.37 19.90 -15.25
CA ASN A 105 14.10 21.24 -15.78
C ASN A 105 12.64 21.59 -15.51
N SER A 106 12.33 22.87 -15.58
CA SER A 106 10.95 23.34 -15.39
C SER A 106 10.70 24.63 -16.14
N GLY A 107 9.45 24.89 -16.44
CA GLY A 107 8.98 26.12 -17.04
C GLY A 107 7.55 26.39 -16.60
N GLN A 108 6.93 27.39 -17.19
CA GLN A 108 5.55 27.72 -16.85
C GLN A 108 4.63 26.62 -17.32
N GLY A 109 3.99 25.93 -16.36
CA GLY A 109 3.00 24.89 -16.64
C GLY A 109 3.56 23.51 -17.02
N TRP A 110 4.90 23.30 -16.92
CA TRP A 110 5.50 22.01 -17.23
C TRP A 110 6.72 21.68 -16.34
N LEU A 111 6.99 20.41 -16.20
CA LEU A 111 8.18 19.88 -15.52
C LEU A 111 8.78 18.77 -16.37
N ASP A 112 10.11 18.76 -16.43
CA ASP A 112 10.88 17.66 -17.02
C ASP A 112 11.43 16.81 -15.88
N ILE A 113 11.00 15.56 -15.81
CA ILE A 113 11.34 14.67 -14.72
C ILE A 113 12.11 13.47 -15.26
N ARG A 114 13.29 13.22 -14.70
CA ARG A 114 13.99 11.96 -14.94
C ARG A 114 13.35 10.92 -14.03
N PRO A 115 12.62 9.93 -14.57
CA PRO A 115 11.94 8.93 -13.75
C PRO A 115 12.93 8.03 -13.01
N GLN A 116 12.41 7.41 -12.01
CA GLN A 116 13.12 6.43 -11.20
C GLN A 116 13.47 5.19 -12.01
#